data_91f860fa2bc4ddaaedeca04a3de9b4c1
#
_entry.id   91f860fa2bc4ddaaedeca04a3de9b4c1
#
_cell.length_a   1.000
_cell.length_b   1.000
_cell.length_c   1.000
_cell.angle_alpha   90.00
_cell.angle_beta   90.00
_cell.angle_gamma   90.00
#
_symmetry.space_group_name_H-M   'P 1'
#
loop_
_entity.id
_entity.type
_entity.pdbx_description
1 polymer ?
#
loop_
_entity_poly.entity_id
_entity_poly.type
_entity_poly.pdbx_seq_one_letter_code
_entity_poly.pdbx_strand_id
1 'polypeptide(L)'
;MRTLQHFNEFVKEITSSGSKKFKQSVLQKYKDDEVIQKYLKIAFDPYTVYGISYKKLSTQIRSASNYIPRTKSVFELFDYLAVHNTGTFDDILECCNALEAVATVDQESSFLLTKLICKDLSIGVEAKTINSVIPCLIPTFDVQLANKYFDKPEYVEGKDFAITTKIDGGRIIALKENGQVSFYTRAGQRYEGLVDLEHEMLEKLPNGLCLDGEITIFDNKGIPSKEAYKRAMKITRSDGEKHGLKMICFDCMLAEEFRAQRCERTWEERRQMLSNVMASASGGLMYFEPLPVLYMGQDTSKITELLDEAIANKEEGIMINIALAPYEFKRTNFLLKVKKMSTLDLEIVGYEEGSGRLAGTLGAIHVRYKDGNIVKVGSGFSDELRALIWLEPSDFVGKVAEISYFEETTNA
;
A
#
# COMPACT_ATOMS: atom_id res chain seq x y z
N MET A 1 -2.55 28.71 17.88
CA MET A 1 -1.15 28.61 18.31
C MET A 1 -0.97 27.73 19.55
N ARG A 2 -1.63 27.98 20.68
CA ARG A 2 -1.52 27.13 21.90
C ARG A 2 -1.78 25.62 21.62
N THR A 3 -2.71 25.29 20.75
CA THR A 3 -3.03 23.89 20.39
C THR A 3 -1.88 23.21 19.67
N LEU A 4 -1.15 23.94 18.79
CA LEU A 4 0.00 23.38 18.07
C LEU A 4 1.21 23.20 18.99
N GLN A 5 1.45 24.12 19.92
CA GLN A 5 2.48 23.97 20.96
C GLN A 5 2.20 22.75 21.85
N HIS A 6 0.96 22.58 22.28
CA HIS A 6 0.54 21.41 23.05
C HIS A 6 0.76 20.10 22.26
N PHE A 7 0.45 20.09 20.97
CA PHE A 7 0.75 18.94 20.12
C PHE A 7 2.26 18.72 19.94
N ASN A 8 3.07 19.78 19.88
CA ASN A 8 4.52 19.66 19.83
C ASN A 8 5.10 19.00 21.10
N GLU A 9 4.57 19.31 22.28
CA GLU A 9 4.94 18.63 23.53
C GLU A 9 4.64 17.14 23.47
N PHE A 10 3.45 16.76 23.00
CA PHE A 10 3.10 15.36 22.75
C PHE A 10 4.09 14.68 21.78
N VAL A 11 4.43 15.33 20.67
CA VAL A 11 5.37 14.81 19.66
C VAL A 11 6.76 14.59 20.28
N LYS A 12 7.25 15.54 21.08
CA LYS A 12 8.52 15.40 21.80
C LYS A 12 8.50 14.22 22.77
N GLU A 13 7.42 14.07 23.53
CA GLU A 13 7.27 12.98 24.50
C GLU A 13 7.22 11.61 23.78
N ILE A 14 6.38 11.43 22.78
CA ILE A 14 6.20 10.13 22.09
C ILE A 14 7.46 9.72 21.29
N THR A 15 8.25 10.68 20.83
CA THR A 15 9.50 10.42 20.08
C THR A 15 10.73 10.24 20.98
N SER A 16 10.61 10.50 22.30
CA SER A 16 11.73 10.38 23.23
C SER A 16 12.23 8.93 23.42
N SER A 17 11.46 7.93 23.00
CA SER A 17 11.86 6.51 23.02
C SER A 17 11.41 5.76 21.78
N GLY A 18 12.25 4.82 21.30
CA GLY A 18 11.91 3.87 20.23
C GLY A 18 10.96 2.74 20.67
N SER A 19 10.75 2.53 21.97
CA SER A 19 9.96 1.42 22.51
C SER A 19 8.47 1.53 22.15
N LYS A 20 7.91 0.48 21.53
CA LYS A 20 6.48 0.41 21.23
C LYS A 20 5.60 0.53 22.46
N LYS A 21 5.99 -0.13 23.57
CA LYS A 21 5.25 -0.08 24.87
C LYS A 21 5.24 1.35 25.44
N PHE A 22 6.37 2.04 25.37
CA PHE A 22 6.47 3.43 25.81
C PHE A 22 5.55 4.33 24.96
N LYS A 23 5.57 4.21 23.65
CA LYS A 23 4.70 4.99 22.77
C LYS A 23 3.22 4.73 23.01
N GLN A 24 2.84 3.47 23.29
CA GLN A 24 1.47 3.14 23.70
C GLN A 24 1.10 3.78 25.05
N SER A 25 2.02 3.85 26.03
CA SER A 25 1.75 4.53 27.30
C SER A 25 1.56 6.03 27.14
N VAL A 26 2.32 6.67 26.24
CA VAL A 26 2.13 8.10 25.90
C VAL A 26 0.78 8.31 25.23
N LEU A 27 0.41 7.49 24.25
CA LEU A 27 -0.91 7.55 23.63
C LEU A 27 -2.04 7.37 24.65
N GLN A 28 -1.88 6.44 25.62
CA GLN A 28 -2.84 6.21 26.69
C GLN A 28 -3.00 7.42 27.61
N LYS A 29 -1.91 8.15 27.90
CA LYS A 29 -1.92 9.39 28.68
C LYS A 29 -2.77 10.48 28.03
N TYR A 30 -2.71 10.59 26.69
CA TYR A 30 -3.40 11.62 25.90
C TYR A 30 -4.67 11.12 25.20
N LYS A 31 -5.18 9.93 25.55
CA LYS A 31 -6.30 9.31 24.81
C LYS A 31 -7.58 10.12 24.78
N ASP A 32 -7.85 10.91 25.84
CA ASP A 32 -9.05 11.72 25.99
C ASP A 32 -8.81 13.21 25.60
N ASP A 33 -7.64 13.53 25.07
CA ASP A 33 -7.29 14.89 24.64
C ASP A 33 -7.74 15.13 23.20
N GLU A 34 -8.83 15.87 23.04
CA GLU A 34 -9.43 16.17 21.73
C GLU A 34 -8.49 16.92 20.78
N VAL A 35 -7.59 17.76 21.32
CA VAL A 35 -6.62 18.53 20.51
C VAL A 35 -5.60 17.55 19.89
N ILE A 36 -5.05 16.66 20.73
CA ILE A 36 -4.11 15.63 20.26
C ILE A 36 -4.79 14.70 19.25
N GLN A 37 -6.01 14.23 19.55
CA GLN A 37 -6.77 13.40 18.63
C GLN A 37 -6.99 14.08 17.27
N LYS A 38 -7.34 15.39 17.25
CA LYS A 38 -7.56 16.15 16.02
C LYS A 38 -6.28 16.24 15.19
N TYR A 39 -5.13 16.51 15.81
CA TYR A 39 -3.85 16.53 15.09
C TYR A 39 -3.40 15.13 14.62
N LEU A 40 -3.67 14.09 15.38
CA LEU A 40 -3.42 12.72 14.93
C LEU A 40 -4.26 12.37 13.70
N LYS A 41 -5.56 12.76 13.65
CA LYS A 41 -6.38 12.62 12.44
C LYS A 41 -5.79 13.39 11.27
N ILE A 42 -5.45 14.68 11.46
CA ILE A 42 -4.80 15.51 10.43
C ILE A 42 -3.57 14.83 9.85
N ALA A 43 -2.72 14.22 10.69
CA ALA A 43 -1.48 13.59 10.27
C ALA A 43 -1.69 12.22 9.60
N PHE A 44 -2.58 11.38 10.13
CA PHE A 44 -2.63 9.96 9.80
C PHE A 44 -3.87 9.51 9.02
N ASP A 45 -4.90 10.34 8.84
CA ASP A 45 -6.04 9.99 8.00
C ASP A 45 -5.61 9.80 6.53
N PRO A 46 -5.66 8.57 5.98
CA PRO A 46 -5.20 8.30 4.63
C PRO A 46 -6.14 8.87 3.54
N TYR A 47 -7.38 9.16 3.89
CA TYR A 47 -8.39 9.66 2.94
C TYR A 47 -8.34 11.17 2.75
N THR A 48 -7.71 11.89 3.68
CA THR A 48 -7.55 13.34 3.59
C THR A 48 -6.17 13.70 3.05
N VAL A 49 -6.10 14.40 1.93
CA VAL A 49 -4.87 14.93 1.33
C VAL A 49 -4.95 16.45 1.24
N TYR A 50 -3.80 17.11 1.24
CA TYR A 50 -3.72 18.58 1.21
C TYR A 50 -3.10 19.13 -0.09
N GLY A 51 -2.61 18.24 -0.98
CA GLY A 51 -2.02 18.60 -2.27
C GLY A 51 -0.71 19.42 -2.17
N ILE A 52 -0.12 19.52 -0.98
CA ILE A 52 1.08 20.30 -0.69
C ILE A 52 2.27 19.37 -0.43
N SER A 53 3.40 19.66 -1.06
CA SER A 53 4.67 18.96 -0.84
C SER A 53 5.76 19.92 -0.38
N TYR A 54 6.84 19.38 0.18
CA TYR A 54 8.03 20.19 0.53
C TYR A 54 8.56 20.98 -0.66
N LYS A 55 8.56 20.40 -1.88
CA LYS A 55 8.98 21.09 -3.11
C LYS A 55 8.09 22.30 -3.41
N LYS A 56 6.78 22.18 -3.26
CA LYS A 56 5.84 23.30 -3.45
C LYS A 56 6.08 24.39 -2.41
N LEU A 57 6.28 24.06 -1.14
CA LEU A 57 6.57 25.03 -0.09
C LEU A 57 7.94 25.70 -0.22
N SER A 58 8.95 24.98 -0.76
CA SER A 58 10.29 25.52 -0.98
C SER A 58 10.39 26.43 -2.21
N THR A 59 9.40 26.38 -3.11
CA THR A 59 9.30 27.34 -4.20
C THR A 59 9.01 28.69 -3.54
N GLN A 60 10.04 29.54 -3.37
CA GLN A 60 9.94 30.82 -2.68
C GLN A 60 8.89 31.72 -3.32
N ILE A 61 7.66 31.56 -2.86
CA ILE A 61 6.64 32.54 -3.06
C ILE A 61 6.91 33.59 -1.99
N ARG A 62 7.69 34.63 -2.35
CA ARG A 62 7.76 35.84 -1.55
C ARG A 62 6.33 36.28 -1.36
N SER A 63 5.90 36.39 -0.09
CA SER A 63 4.56 36.84 0.28
C SER A 63 4.16 37.98 -0.62
N ALA A 64 3.10 37.81 -1.41
CA ALA A 64 2.55 38.93 -2.11
C ALA A 64 2.17 39.93 -1.02
N SER A 65 2.79 41.09 -0.99
CA SER A 65 2.68 42.09 0.07
C SER A 65 1.24 42.55 0.37
N ASN A 66 0.26 42.04 -0.37
CA ASN A 66 -1.16 42.33 -0.27
C ASN A 66 -2.05 41.08 -0.11
N TYR A 67 -1.49 39.90 0.20
CA TYR A 67 -2.31 38.71 0.42
C TYR A 67 -3.04 38.80 1.76
N ILE A 68 -4.35 38.61 1.74
CA ILE A 68 -5.18 38.52 2.94
C ILE A 68 -5.46 37.05 3.21
N PRO A 69 -4.93 36.46 4.31
CA PRO A 69 -5.19 35.07 4.65
C PRO A 69 -6.69 34.76 4.80
N ARG A 70 -7.13 33.68 4.23
CA ARG A 70 -8.51 33.18 4.32
C ARG A 70 -8.76 32.47 5.64
N THR A 71 -7.69 31.91 6.24
CA THR A 71 -7.75 31.11 7.47
C THR A 71 -7.14 31.88 8.65
N LYS A 72 -7.76 31.76 9.83
CA LYS A 72 -7.36 32.48 11.06
C LYS A 72 -6.74 31.55 12.10
N SER A 73 -6.80 30.23 11.88
CA SER A 73 -6.26 29.24 12.78
C SER A 73 -5.66 28.06 12.02
N VAL A 74 -4.80 27.29 12.71
CA VAL A 74 -4.20 26.07 12.14
C VAL A 74 -5.26 25.05 11.74
N PHE A 75 -6.34 24.91 12.50
CA PHE A 75 -7.42 23.99 12.15
C PHE A 75 -8.22 24.44 10.93
N GLU A 76 -8.52 25.73 10.84
CA GLU A 76 -9.15 26.30 9.63
C GLU A 76 -8.28 26.12 8.39
N LEU A 77 -6.94 26.22 8.52
CA LEU A 77 -6.02 25.90 7.42
C LEU A 77 -6.19 24.45 6.94
N PHE A 78 -6.23 23.48 7.85
CA PHE A 78 -6.41 22.08 7.46
C PHE A 78 -7.80 21.79 6.90
N ASP A 79 -8.85 22.42 7.44
CA ASP A 79 -10.22 22.31 6.90
C ASP A 79 -10.27 22.93 5.47
N TYR A 80 -9.61 24.05 5.24
CA TYR A 80 -9.47 24.65 3.91
C TYR A 80 -8.71 23.74 2.94
N LEU A 81 -7.53 23.26 3.34
CA LEU A 81 -6.70 22.38 2.49
C LEU A 81 -7.35 21.03 2.18
N ALA A 82 -8.19 20.51 3.06
CA ALA A 82 -8.92 19.27 2.83
C ALA A 82 -9.94 19.40 1.68
N VAL A 83 -10.50 20.60 1.50
CA VAL A 83 -11.44 20.93 0.40
C VAL A 83 -10.67 21.32 -0.87
N HIS A 84 -9.61 22.12 -0.75
CA HIS A 84 -8.79 22.65 -1.86
C HIS A 84 -7.51 21.84 -2.02
N ASN A 85 -7.62 20.53 -2.18
CA ASN A 85 -6.51 19.58 -2.09
C ASN A 85 -5.61 19.48 -3.33
N THR A 86 -5.62 20.45 -4.21
CA THR A 86 -4.85 20.46 -5.48
C THR A 86 -3.49 21.12 -5.37
N GLY A 87 -3.27 21.92 -4.30
CA GLY A 87 -2.02 22.65 -4.08
C GLY A 87 -1.77 23.71 -5.15
N THR A 88 -2.79 24.51 -5.42
CA THR A 88 -2.70 25.69 -6.28
C THR A 88 -1.78 26.76 -5.68
N PHE A 89 -1.50 27.80 -6.44
CA PHE A 89 -0.73 28.95 -5.95
C PHE A 89 -1.34 29.55 -4.68
N ASP A 90 -2.66 29.71 -4.65
CA ASP A 90 -3.39 30.25 -3.50
C ASP A 90 -3.25 29.35 -2.26
N ASP A 91 -3.33 28.01 -2.45
CA ASP A 91 -3.19 27.04 -1.35
C ASP A 91 -1.78 27.09 -0.75
N ILE A 92 -0.74 27.24 -1.61
CA ILE A 92 0.64 27.38 -1.16
C ILE A 92 0.83 28.69 -0.41
N LEU A 93 0.24 29.76 -0.90
CA LEU A 93 0.34 31.09 -0.29
C LEU A 93 -0.33 31.10 1.10
N GLU A 94 -1.48 30.45 1.24
CA GLU A 94 -2.16 30.24 2.53
C GLU A 94 -1.29 29.49 3.52
N CYS A 95 -0.64 28.40 3.07
CA CYS A 95 0.31 27.65 3.88
C CYS A 95 1.52 28.49 4.31
N CYS A 96 2.13 29.25 3.40
CA CYS A 96 3.28 30.10 3.69
C CYS A 96 2.94 31.17 4.74
N ASN A 97 1.79 31.84 4.61
CA ASN A 97 1.34 32.84 5.60
C ASN A 97 1.12 32.21 6.98
N ALA A 98 0.50 31.02 7.04
CA ALA A 98 0.31 30.31 8.30
C ALA A 98 1.65 29.90 8.95
N LEU A 99 2.60 29.40 8.14
CA LEU A 99 3.95 29.04 8.60
C LEU A 99 4.73 30.24 9.11
N GLU A 100 4.70 31.38 8.43
CA GLU A 100 5.32 32.63 8.87
C GLU A 100 4.71 33.10 10.19
N ALA A 101 3.37 33.16 10.27
CA ALA A 101 2.68 33.55 11.49
C ALA A 101 3.02 32.67 12.71
N VAL A 102 3.20 31.37 12.50
CA VAL A 102 3.62 30.45 13.56
C VAL A 102 5.10 30.65 13.89
N ALA A 103 5.97 30.82 12.88
CA ALA A 103 7.42 30.97 13.05
C ALA A 103 7.81 32.23 13.84
N THR A 104 7.02 33.32 13.75
CA THR A 104 7.24 34.54 14.55
C THR A 104 7.10 34.32 16.05
N VAL A 105 6.40 33.27 16.47
CA VAL A 105 6.17 32.92 17.87
C VAL A 105 6.97 31.70 18.31
N ASP A 106 7.02 30.66 17.47
CA ASP A 106 7.69 29.41 17.76
C ASP A 106 8.14 28.69 16.50
N GLN A 107 9.46 28.68 16.26
CA GLN A 107 10.08 28.06 15.09
C GLN A 107 9.90 26.53 15.06
N GLU A 108 9.90 25.87 16.22
CA GLU A 108 9.71 24.41 16.29
C GLU A 108 8.27 24.04 15.88
N SER A 109 7.28 24.80 16.34
CA SER A 109 5.89 24.62 15.92
C SER A 109 5.70 24.88 14.43
N SER A 110 6.42 25.84 13.82
CA SER A 110 6.39 26.06 12.37
C SER A 110 6.94 24.86 11.61
N PHE A 111 8.03 24.25 12.09
CA PHE A 111 8.57 23.04 11.50
C PHE A 111 7.60 21.85 11.62
N LEU A 112 6.94 21.70 12.77
CA LEU A 112 5.91 20.70 12.99
C LEU A 112 4.71 20.92 12.06
N LEU A 113 4.27 22.17 11.90
CA LEU A 113 3.18 22.52 10.98
C LEU A 113 3.53 22.15 9.54
N THR A 114 4.78 22.38 9.10
CA THR A 114 5.26 21.96 7.78
C THR A 114 5.10 20.45 7.58
N LYS A 115 5.49 19.63 8.58
CA LYS A 115 5.32 18.17 8.53
C LYS A 115 3.85 17.76 8.46
N LEU A 116 2.98 18.41 9.18
CA LEU A 116 1.54 18.15 9.15
C LEU A 116 0.93 18.50 7.78
N ILE A 117 1.27 19.65 7.20
CA ILE A 117 0.83 20.09 5.87
C ILE A 117 1.28 19.08 4.79
N CYS A 118 2.53 18.63 4.87
CA CYS A 118 3.09 17.65 3.92
C CYS A 118 2.69 16.20 4.22
N LYS A 119 1.88 15.94 5.26
CA LYS A 119 1.49 14.58 5.70
C LYS A 119 2.70 13.68 6.00
N ASP A 120 3.77 14.23 6.55
CA ASP A 120 5.04 13.55 6.84
C ASP A 120 5.39 13.61 8.34
N LEU A 121 4.42 13.30 9.19
CA LEU A 121 4.62 13.23 10.63
C LEU A 121 5.19 11.86 11.05
N SER A 122 6.51 11.77 11.18
CA SER A 122 7.23 10.55 11.59
C SER A 122 7.42 10.52 13.11
N ILE A 123 6.45 9.98 13.86
CA ILE A 123 6.54 9.79 15.33
C ILE A 123 6.79 8.32 15.72
N GLY A 124 7.05 7.46 14.72
CA GLY A 124 7.37 6.05 14.92
C GLY A 124 6.20 5.21 15.46
N VAL A 125 4.97 5.63 15.19
CA VAL A 125 3.74 4.82 15.33
C VAL A 125 2.93 4.92 14.05
N GLU A 126 2.17 3.88 13.76
CA GLU A 126 1.24 3.79 12.64
C GLU A 126 -0.21 3.89 13.15
N ALA A 127 -1.15 4.13 12.24
CA ALA A 127 -2.59 4.21 12.55
C ALA A 127 -3.09 3.01 13.38
N LYS A 128 -2.60 1.78 13.09
CA LYS A 128 -2.93 0.59 13.89
C LYS A 128 -2.51 0.68 15.35
N THR A 129 -1.35 1.27 15.63
CA THR A 129 -0.87 1.46 17.01
C THR A 129 -1.69 2.53 17.72
N ILE A 130 -2.04 3.62 17.03
CA ILE A 130 -2.92 4.67 17.56
C ILE A 130 -4.30 4.07 17.88
N ASN A 131 -4.90 3.36 16.92
CA ASN A 131 -6.23 2.74 17.08
C ASN A 131 -6.25 1.60 18.15
N SER A 132 -5.11 0.99 18.45
CA SER A 132 -5.04 0.01 19.54
C SER A 132 -5.21 0.63 20.92
N VAL A 133 -4.99 1.95 21.05
CA VAL A 133 -5.12 2.73 22.29
C VAL A 133 -6.37 3.62 22.26
N ILE A 134 -6.63 4.26 21.13
CA ILE A 134 -7.78 5.14 20.89
C ILE A 134 -8.60 4.51 19.74
N PRO A 135 -9.57 3.64 20.04
CA PRO A 135 -10.29 2.88 19.02
C PRO A 135 -10.96 3.76 17.97
N CYS A 136 -10.82 3.38 16.71
CA CYS A 136 -11.44 4.06 15.56
C CYS A 136 -11.08 5.54 15.39
N LEU A 137 -10.01 6.02 16.01
CA LEU A 137 -9.58 7.42 15.87
C LEU A 137 -9.14 7.74 14.44
N ILE A 138 -8.31 6.87 13.87
CA ILE A 138 -7.76 7.05 12.52
C ILE A 138 -8.49 6.08 11.57
N PRO A 139 -9.12 6.56 10.50
CA PRO A 139 -9.61 5.67 9.45
C PRO A 139 -8.47 4.81 8.91
N THR A 140 -8.69 3.51 8.77
CA THR A 140 -7.67 2.62 8.22
C THR A 140 -7.89 2.42 6.72
N PHE A 141 -6.80 2.28 5.99
CA PHE A 141 -6.79 1.89 4.60
C PHE A 141 -6.06 0.55 4.49
N ASP A 142 -6.80 -0.51 4.74
CA ASP A 142 -6.31 -1.86 4.55
C ASP A 142 -7.01 -2.50 3.34
N VAL A 143 -6.33 -3.42 2.68
CA VAL A 143 -6.88 -4.23 1.59
C VAL A 143 -6.61 -5.69 1.85
N GLN A 144 -7.37 -6.58 1.22
CA GLN A 144 -7.11 -8.00 1.30
C GLN A 144 -5.76 -8.36 0.68
N LEU A 145 -4.95 -9.13 1.41
CA LEU A 145 -3.63 -9.56 0.99
C LEU A 145 -3.52 -11.08 1.01
N ALA A 146 -2.90 -11.63 -0.03
CA ALA A 146 -2.72 -13.06 -0.18
C ALA A 146 -1.60 -13.64 0.70
N ASN A 147 -1.83 -14.81 1.28
CA ASN A 147 -0.78 -15.73 1.71
C ASN A 147 -0.24 -16.55 0.52
N LYS A 148 0.86 -17.27 0.74
CA LYS A 148 1.39 -18.21 -0.26
C LYS A 148 0.62 -19.54 -0.18
N TYR A 149 0.21 -20.06 -1.32
CA TYR A 149 -0.50 -21.35 -1.37
C TYR A 149 0.34 -22.51 -0.80
N PHE A 150 1.60 -22.60 -1.21
CA PHE A 150 2.48 -23.69 -0.77
C PHE A 150 2.79 -23.69 0.74
N ASP A 151 2.58 -22.58 1.43
CA ASP A 151 2.69 -22.49 2.89
C ASP A 151 1.36 -22.89 3.58
N LYS A 152 0.25 -22.98 2.82
CA LYS A 152 -1.12 -23.10 3.34
C LYS A 152 -2.06 -23.92 2.40
N PRO A 153 -1.63 -25.07 1.85
CA PRO A 153 -2.43 -25.84 0.89
C PRO A 153 -3.75 -26.37 1.49
N GLU A 154 -3.77 -26.62 2.80
CA GLU A 154 -4.95 -27.13 3.54
C GLU A 154 -6.16 -26.19 3.47
N TYR A 155 -5.96 -24.92 3.12
CA TYR A 155 -7.06 -23.96 3.08
C TYR A 155 -7.97 -24.09 1.86
N VAL A 156 -7.57 -24.81 0.82
CA VAL A 156 -8.40 -25.08 -0.37
C VAL A 156 -9.03 -26.46 -0.37
N GLU A 157 -8.53 -27.38 0.45
CA GLU A 157 -9.02 -28.75 0.50
C GLU A 157 -10.50 -28.82 0.89
N GLY A 158 -11.32 -29.50 0.06
CA GLY A 158 -12.75 -29.67 0.27
C GLY A 158 -13.58 -28.40 0.21
N LYS A 159 -13.05 -27.30 -0.33
CA LYS A 159 -13.75 -26.03 -0.50
C LYS A 159 -13.89 -25.66 -1.97
N ASP A 160 -14.96 -24.96 -2.31
CA ASP A 160 -15.07 -24.30 -3.59
C ASP A 160 -14.12 -23.11 -3.65
N PHE A 161 -13.32 -23.05 -4.71
CA PHE A 161 -12.39 -21.97 -4.95
C PHE A 161 -12.37 -21.57 -6.42
N ALA A 162 -12.03 -20.31 -6.66
CA ALA A 162 -11.79 -19.78 -8.00
C ALA A 162 -10.31 -19.55 -8.24
N ILE A 163 -9.87 -19.77 -9.47
CA ILE A 163 -8.52 -19.45 -9.93
C ILE A 163 -8.60 -18.31 -10.95
N THR A 164 -7.75 -17.31 -10.77
CA THR A 164 -7.56 -16.20 -11.68
C THR A 164 -6.08 -15.99 -11.98
N THR A 165 -5.76 -15.34 -13.11
CA THR A 165 -4.39 -14.93 -13.39
C THR A 165 -3.89 -13.95 -12.33
N LYS A 166 -2.65 -14.09 -11.91
CA LYS A 166 -1.99 -13.08 -11.09
C LYS A 166 -1.42 -11.99 -12.00
N ILE A 167 -2.12 -10.86 -12.05
CA ILE A 167 -1.70 -9.70 -12.84
C ILE A 167 -0.45 -9.07 -12.20
N ASP A 168 0.53 -8.76 -13.04
CA ASP A 168 1.71 -7.97 -12.68
C ASP A 168 1.40 -6.50 -12.96
N GLY A 169 0.96 -5.79 -11.95
CA GLY A 169 0.50 -4.41 -12.01
C GLY A 169 0.71 -3.67 -10.70
N GLY A 170 0.25 -2.43 -10.66
CA GLY A 170 0.15 -1.68 -9.41
C GLY A 170 -1.24 -1.83 -8.81
N ARG A 171 -1.34 -2.28 -7.55
CA ARG A 171 -2.65 -2.33 -6.88
C ARG A 171 -3.32 -0.97 -6.91
N ILE A 172 -4.58 -0.94 -7.32
CA ILE A 172 -5.40 0.26 -7.37
C ILE A 172 -6.77 -0.02 -6.76
N ILE A 173 -7.19 0.86 -5.86
CA ILE A 173 -8.54 0.92 -5.32
C ILE A 173 -9.22 2.14 -5.91
N ALA A 174 -10.34 1.94 -6.60
CA ALA A 174 -11.14 3.01 -7.17
C ALA A 174 -12.42 3.18 -6.36
N LEU A 175 -12.63 4.37 -5.82
CA LEU A 175 -13.82 4.73 -5.04
C LEU A 175 -14.62 5.80 -5.79
N LYS A 176 -15.93 5.58 -5.98
CA LYS A 176 -16.87 6.60 -6.44
C LYS A 176 -17.89 6.88 -5.36
N GLU A 177 -17.82 8.07 -4.77
CA GLU A 177 -18.69 8.50 -3.68
C GLU A 177 -19.10 9.95 -3.88
N ASN A 178 -20.35 10.27 -3.60
CA ASN A 178 -20.88 11.65 -3.70
C ASN A 178 -20.58 12.35 -5.04
N GLY A 179 -20.57 11.58 -6.13
CA GLY A 179 -20.25 12.11 -7.46
C GLY A 179 -18.77 12.44 -7.69
N GLN A 180 -17.89 12.00 -6.82
CA GLN A 180 -16.43 12.14 -6.94
C GLN A 180 -15.77 10.78 -7.07
N VAL A 181 -14.66 10.72 -7.80
CA VAL A 181 -13.83 9.53 -7.96
C VAL A 181 -12.47 9.75 -7.29
N SER A 182 -11.98 8.74 -6.64
CA SER A 182 -10.65 8.74 -6.04
C SER A 182 -9.97 7.39 -6.26
N PHE A 183 -8.69 7.44 -6.57
CA PHE A 183 -7.86 6.25 -6.77
C PHE A 183 -6.76 6.18 -5.73
N TYR A 184 -6.53 5.00 -5.18
CA TYR A 184 -5.55 4.79 -4.12
C TYR A 184 -4.63 3.61 -4.43
N THR A 185 -3.37 3.74 -4.03
CA THR A 185 -2.43 2.61 -3.99
C THR A 185 -2.82 1.63 -2.89
N ARG A 186 -2.21 0.47 -2.88
CA ARG A 186 -2.32 -0.52 -1.80
C ARG A 186 -2.07 0.05 -0.39
N ALA A 187 -1.24 1.08 -0.28
CA ALA A 187 -0.87 1.72 0.98
C ALA A 187 -1.76 2.93 1.34
N GLY A 188 -2.81 3.20 0.55
CA GLY A 188 -3.70 4.33 0.76
C GLY A 188 -3.18 5.67 0.24
N GLN A 189 -2.07 5.68 -0.50
CA GLN A 189 -1.59 6.88 -1.18
C GLN A 189 -2.46 7.16 -2.40
N ARG A 190 -2.83 8.41 -2.62
CA ARG A 190 -3.68 8.77 -3.75
C ARG A 190 -2.90 8.72 -5.06
N TYR A 191 -3.51 8.11 -6.09
CA TYR A 191 -3.12 8.30 -7.48
C TYR A 191 -3.80 9.56 -8.01
N GLU A 192 -3.02 10.47 -8.55
CA GLU A 192 -3.53 11.70 -9.16
C GLU A 192 -3.39 11.65 -10.68
N GLY A 193 -4.27 12.37 -11.37
CA GLY A 193 -4.18 12.58 -12.81
C GLY A 193 -4.56 11.39 -13.69
N LEU A 194 -5.24 10.36 -13.19
CA LEU A 194 -5.75 9.22 -13.97
C LEU A 194 -7.02 9.61 -14.73
N VAL A 195 -6.90 10.60 -15.63
CA VAL A 195 -8.05 11.29 -16.23
C VAL A 195 -8.96 10.38 -17.04
N ASP A 196 -8.42 9.41 -17.78
CA ASP A 196 -9.23 8.48 -18.59
C ASP A 196 -10.10 7.58 -17.70
N LEU A 197 -9.52 7.03 -16.63
CA LEU A 197 -10.25 6.19 -15.67
C LEU A 197 -11.26 7.04 -14.87
N GLU A 198 -10.87 8.24 -14.44
CA GLU A 198 -11.74 9.13 -13.67
C GLU A 198 -12.98 9.50 -14.49
N HIS A 199 -12.80 9.92 -15.73
CA HIS A 199 -13.89 10.30 -16.61
C HIS A 199 -14.85 9.13 -16.87
N GLU A 200 -14.33 7.95 -17.24
CA GLU A 200 -15.18 6.78 -17.52
C GLU A 200 -15.91 6.31 -16.26
N MET A 201 -15.26 6.31 -15.09
CA MET A 201 -15.91 5.93 -13.83
C MET A 201 -17.01 6.92 -13.44
N LEU A 202 -16.76 8.23 -13.60
CA LEU A 202 -17.75 9.28 -13.34
C LEU A 202 -18.99 9.13 -14.23
N GLU A 203 -18.78 8.86 -15.52
CA GLU A 203 -19.85 8.82 -16.51
C GLU A 203 -20.66 7.51 -16.44
N LYS A 204 -19.98 6.36 -16.34
CA LYS A 204 -20.58 5.05 -16.63
C LYS A 204 -20.81 4.15 -15.43
N LEU A 205 -20.12 4.34 -14.32
CA LEU A 205 -20.23 3.46 -13.16
C LEU A 205 -21.11 4.08 -12.06
N PRO A 206 -21.80 3.26 -11.24
CA PRO A 206 -22.70 3.76 -10.20
C PRO A 206 -21.95 4.49 -9.07
N ASN A 207 -22.65 5.41 -8.40
CA ASN A 207 -22.16 6.02 -7.15
C ASN A 207 -22.21 5.01 -5.99
N GLY A 208 -21.35 5.18 -4.98
CA GLY A 208 -21.24 4.26 -3.85
C GLY A 208 -20.46 2.97 -4.16
N LEU A 209 -19.63 2.98 -5.20
CA LEU A 209 -18.86 1.83 -5.67
C LEU A 209 -17.39 1.87 -5.23
N CYS A 210 -16.90 0.72 -4.80
CA CYS A 210 -15.48 0.43 -4.64
C CYS A 210 -15.07 -0.71 -5.57
N LEU A 211 -14.09 -0.46 -6.43
CA LEU A 211 -13.43 -1.49 -7.24
C LEU A 211 -12.02 -1.72 -6.73
N ASP A 212 -11.62 -2.98 -6.67
CA ASP A 212 -10.29 -3.43 -6.30
C ASP A 212 -9.64 -4.14 -7.48
N GLY A 213 -8.43 -3.73 -7.87
CA GLY A 213 -7.81 -4.22 -9.11
C GLY A 213 -6.33 -3.89 -9.22
N GLU A 214 -5.80 -4.15 -10.40
CA GLU A 214 -4.44 -3.81 -10.80
C GLU A 214 -4.46 -2.80 -11.96
N ILE A 215 -3.66 -1.75 -11.87
CA ILE A 215 -3.45 -0.81 -12.96
C ILE A 215 -2.34 -1.32 -13.88
N THR A 216 -2.60 -1.33 -15.18
CA THR A 216 -1.66 -1.73 -16.22
C THR A 216 -1.75 -0.77 -17.42
N ILE A 217 -0.87 -0.93 -18.41
CA ILE A 217 -0.99 -0.17 -19.67
C ILE A 217 -2.23 -0.61 -20.46
N PHE A 218 -2.85 0.35 -21.14
CA PHE A 218 -4.08 0.13 -21.90
C PHE A 218 -3.92 -0.93 -22.99
N ASP A 219 -2.91 -0.77 -23.85
CA ASP A 219 -2.58 -1.75 -24.89
C ASP A 219 -1.37 -2.59 -24.45
N ASN A 220 -1.65 -3.77 -23.92
CA ASN A 220 -0.64 -4.70 -23.45
C ASN A 220 -0.50 -5.95 -24.34
N LYS A 221 -1.17 -6.01 -25.51
CA LYS A 221 -1.10 -7.18 -26.40
C LYS A 221 0.32 -7.44 -26.88
N GLY A 222 0.80 -8.66 -26.63
CA GLY A 222 2.15 -9.09 -27.01
C GLY A 222 3.29 -8.48 -26.18
N ILE A 223 2.98 -7.67 -25.18
CA ILE A 223 3.97 -7.11 -24.26
C ILE A 223 4.12 -8.05 -23.06
N PRO A 224 5.34 -8.50 -22.71
CA PRO A 224 5.56 -9.30 -21.51
C PRO A 224 5.04 -8.60 -20.25
N SER A 225 4.45 -9.34 -19.33
CA SER A 225 3.82 -8.84 -18.11
C SER A 225 4.73 -7.86 -17.35
N LYS A 226 5.99 -8.24 -17.11
CA LYS A 226 7.00 -7.41 -16.44
C LYS A 226 7.28 -6.07 -17.15
N GLU A 227 7.28 -6.05 -18.48
CA GLU A 227 7.49 -4.83 -19.25
C GLU A 227 6.24 -3.94 -19.19
N ALA A 228 5.05 -4.52 -19.28
CA ALA A 228 3.78 -3.81 -19.10
C ALA A 228 3.71 -3.14 -17.71
N TYR A 229 4.11 -3.86 -16.67
CA TYR A 229 4.23 -3.32 -15.31
C TYR A 229 5.18 -2.12 -15.24
N LYS A 230 6.41 -2.24 -15.77
CA LYS A 230 7.39 -1.15 -15.75
C LYS A 230 6.86 0.11 -16.43
N ARG A 231 6.21 -0.06 -17.60
CA ARG A 231 5.60 1.06 -18.34
C ARG A 231 4.47 1.70 -17.56
N ALA A 232 3.54 0.91 -17.00
CA ALA A 232 2.46 1.40 -16.18
C ALA A 232 2.98 2.20 -14.98
N MET A 233 3.96 1.66 -14.24
CA MET A 233 4.54 2.33 -13.08
C MET A 233 5.31 3.60 -13.45
N LYS A 234 5.90 3.67 -14.64
CA LYS A 234 6.51 4.91 -15.14
C LYS A 234 5.46 6.00 -15.38
N ILE A 235 4.32 5.65 -15.99
CA ILE A 235 3.21 6.58 -16.22
C ILE A 235 2.60 7.01 -14.87
N THR A 236 2.32 6.10 -13.95
CA THR A 236 1.69 6.43 -12.66
C THR A 236 2.54 7.36 -11.79
N ARG A 237 3.87 7.39 -11.99
CA ARG A 237 4.81 8.25 -11.25
C ARG A 237 5.12 9.57 -11.93
N SER A 238 4.64 9.78 -13.15
CA SER A 238 4.83 11.06 -13.85
C SER A 238 3.95 12.16 -13.22
N ASP A 239 4.34 13.41 -13.41
CA ASP A 239 3.52 14.56 -13.03
C ASP A 239 2.41 14.81 -14.09
N GLY A 240 1.34 15.48 -13.69
CA GLY A 240 0.25 15.90 -14.56
C GLY A 240 -0.76 14.80 -14.93
N GLU A 241 -1.42 14.98 -16.06
CA GLU A 241 -2.42 14.03 -16.59
C GLU A 241 -1.76 12.75 -17.11
N LYS A 242 -2.42 11.64 -16.85
CA LYS A 242 -1.94 10.28 -17.16
C LYS A 242 -2.92 9.57 -18.05
N HIS A 243 -2.41 9.15 -19.21
CA HIS A 243 -3.17 8.47 -20.23
C HIS A 243 -2.56 7.09 -20.54
N GLY A 244 -3.34 6.25 -21.25
CA GLY A 244 -2.86 4.95 -21.72
C GLY A 244 -2.76 3.89 -20.61
N LEU A 245 -3.54 4.05 -19.55
CA LEU A 245 -3.67 3.09 -18.45
C LEU A 245 -5.08 2.49 -18.44
N LYS A 246 -5.21 1.25 -17.95
CA LYS A 246 -6.49 0.61 -17.63
C LYS A 246 -6.42 -0.10 -16.28
N MET A 247 -7.58 -0.35 -15.68
CA MET A 247 -7.73 -1.11 -14.44
C MET A 247 -8.32 -2.48 -14.72
N ILE A 248 -7.61 -3.53 -14.34
CA ILE A 248 -8.12 -4.90 -14.35
C ILE A 248 -8.75 -5.16 -12.98
N CYS A 249 -10.07 -5.25 -12.93
CA CYS A 249 -10.84 -5.37 -11.69
C CYS A 249 -11.01 -6.83 -11.30
N PHE A 250 -10.61 -7.20 -10.10
CA PHE A 250 -10.76 -8.56 -9.59
C PHE A 250 -11.72 -8.66 -8.39
N ASP A 251 -12.07 -7.55 -7.75
CA ASP A 251 -13.05 -7.53 -6.66
C ASP A 251 -13.89 -6.23 -6.69
N CYS A 252 -15.05 -6.27 -6.02
CA CYS A 252 -16.01 -5.19 -6.00
C CYS A 252 -16.83 -5.23 -4.70
N MET A 253 -17.08 -4.06 -4.11
CA MET A 253 -17.92 -3.90 -2.94
C MET A 253 -18.56 -2.50 -2.90
N LEU A 254 -19.41 -2.24 -1.92
CA LEU A 254 -19.89 -0.88 -1.70
C LEU A 254 -18.77 -0.01 -1.11
N ALA A 255 -18.72 1.27 -1.48
CA ALA A 255 -17.76 2.21 -0.95
C ALA A 255 -17.86 2.33 0.58
N GLU A 256 -19.08 2.28 1.13
CA GLU A 256 -19.32 2.29 2.58
C GLU A 256 -18.73 1.07 3.30
N GLU A 257 -18.77 -0.13 2.69
CA GLU A 257 -18.15 -1.34 3.23
C GLU A 257 -16.62 -1.19 3.26
N PHE A 258 -16.04 -0.63 2.19
CA PHE A 258 -14.61 -0.35 2.13
C PHE A 258 -14.21 0.69 3.20
N ARG A 259 -14.97 1.77 3.35
CA ARG A 259 -14.73 2.80 4.38
C ARG A 259 -14.86 2.24 5.80
N ALA A 260 -15.84 1.38 6.03
CA ALA A 260 -16.02 0.69 7.31
C ALA A 260 -14.99 -0.42 7.55
N GLN A 261 -14.16 -0.76 6.56
CA GLN A 261 -13.21 -1.89 6.60
C GLN A 261 -13.89 -3.21 6.99
N ARG A 262 -15.12 -3.40 6.50
CA ARG A 262 -15.95 -4.57 6.77
C ARG A 262 -16.84 -4.91 5.57
N CYS A 263 -16.60 -6.07 4.96
CA CYS A 263 -17.43 -6.61 3.89
C CYS A 263 -17.67 -8.10 4.14
N GLU A 264 -18.89 -8.44 4.50
CA GLU A 264 -19.31 -9.82 4.84
C GLU A 264 -19.71 -10.63 3.59
N ARG A 265 -19.87 -9.99 2.44
CA ARG A 265 -20.20 -10.68 1.19
C ARG A 265 -19.11 -11.69 0.84
N THR A 266 -19.53 -12.86 0.41
CA THR A 266 -18.63 -13.90 -0.10
C THR A 266 -17.95 -13.43 -1.38
N TRP A 267 -16.85 -14.07 -1.76
CA TRP A 267 -16.16 -13.77 -3.01
C TRP A 267 -17.10 -13.96 -4.22
N GLU A 268 -17.93 -14.98 -4.24
CA GLU A 268 -18.93 -15.22 -5.31
C GLU A 268 -19.91 -14.06 -5.45
N GLU A 269 -20.45 -13.57 -4.33
CA GLU A 269 -21.39 -12.44 -4.33
C GLU A 269 -20.72 -11.16 -4.82
N ARG A 270 -19.49 -10.90 -4.40
CA ARG A 270 -18.72 -9.73 -4.87
C ARG A 270 -18.35 -9.86 -6.35
N ARG A 271 -18.05 -11.08 -6.80
CA ARG A 271 -17.77 -11.37 -8.22
C ARG A 271 -19.02 -11.18 -9.09
N GLN A 272 -20.18 -11.62 -8.62
CA GLN A 272 -21.44 -11.37 -9.30
C GLN A 272 -21.77 -9.88 -9.35
N MET A 273 -21.53 -9.16 -8.25
CA MET A 273 -21.69 -7.71 -8.22
C MET A 273 -20.78 -7.02 -9.25
N LEU A 274 -19.51 -7.42 -9.33
CA LEU A 274 -18.56 -6.90 -10.32
C LEU A 274 -19.09 -7.13 -11.76
N SER A 275 -19.53 -8.34 -12.06
CA SER A 275 -20.08 -8.69 -13.37
C SER A 275 -21.31 -7.84 -13.72
N ASN A 276 -22.20 -7.64 -12.78
CA ASN A 276 -23.40 -6.83 -12.95
C ASN A 276 -23.07 -5.35 -13.20
N VAL A 277 -22.14 -4.80 -12.43
CA VAL A 277 -21.66 -3.42 -12.57
C VAL A 277 -21.02 -3.20 -13.95
N MET A 278 -20.15 -4.11 -14.38
CA MET A 278 -19.49 -4.00 -15.70
C MET A 278 -20.49 -4.12 -16.85
N ALA A 279 -21.46 -5.03 -16.74
CA ALA A 279 -22.50 -5.23 -17.76
C ALA A 279 -23.51 -4.07 -17.83
N SER A 280 -23.73 -3.34 -16.75
CA SER A 280 -24.68 -2.23 -16.70
C SER A 280 -24.16 -0.94 -17.35
N ALA A 281 -22.86 -0.86 -17.62
CA ALA A 281 -22.23 0.33 -18.21
C ALA A 281 -22.69 0.52 -19.67
N SER A 282 -23.44 1.58 -19.92
CA SER A 282 -23.94 1.91 -21.27
C SER A 282 -22.78 2.13 -22.24
N GLY A 283 -22.82 1.47 -23.40
CA GLY A 283 -21.77 1.53 -24.43
C GLY A 283 -20.48 0.79 -24.08
N GLY A 284 -20.50 -0.01 -22.99
CA GLY A 284 -19.32 -0.77 -22.51
C GLY A 284 -18.27 0.10 -21.82
N LEU A 285 -17.27 -0.56 -21.28
CA LEU A 285 -16.14 0.07 -20.60
C LEU A 285 -14.87 -0.11 -21.43
N MET A 286 -14.05 0.92 -21.49
CA MET A 286 -12.79 0.93 -22.21
C MET A 286 -11.59 0.77 -21.28
N TYR A 287 -11.66 1.42 -20.11
CA TYR A 287 -10.54 1.50 -19.17
C TYR A 287 -10.73 0.61 -17.94
N PHE A 288 -11.89 -0.01 -17.75
CA PHE A 288 -12.17 -0.98 -16.68
C PHE A 288 -12.52 -2.33 -17.28
N GLU A 289 -11.77 -3.35 -16.92
CA GLU A 289 -11.91 -4.72 -17.43
C GLU A 289 -12.03 -5.71 -16.27
N PRO A 290 -13.04 -6.60 -16.23
CA PRO A 290 -13.12 -7.62 -15.20
C PRO A 290 -12.08 -8.70 -15.45
N LEU A 291 -11.29 -9.06 -14.43
CA LEU A 291 -10.34 -10.17 -14.52
C LEU A 291 -11.06 -11.50 -14.78
N PRO A 292 -10.73 -12.27 -15.82
CA PRO A 292 -11.38 -13.56 -16.09
C PRO A 292 -11.15 -14.58 -14.97
N VAL A 293 -12.18 -15.39 -14.69
CA VAL A 293 -12.07 -16.58 -13.83
C VAL A 293 -11.66 -17.75 -14.73
N LEU A 294 -10.53 -18.37 -14.46
CA LEU A 294 -9.98 -19.49 -15.24
C LEU A 294 -10.60 -20.83 -14.80
N TYR A 295 -10.91 -20.96 -13.52
CA TYR A 295 -11.50 -22.16 -12.94
C TYR A 295 -12.35 -21.83 -11.73
N MET A 296 -13.41 -22.60 -11.52
CA MET A 296 -14.26 -22.60 -10.34
C MET A 296 -14.65 -24.03 -9.96
N GLY A 297 -14.39 -24.43 -8.73
CA GLY A 297 -14.70 -25.77 -8.22
C GLY A 297 -13.79 -26.21 -7.09
N GLN A 298 -13.67 -27.54 -6.87
CA GLN A 298 -12.92 -28.13 -5.76
C GLN A 298 -11.68 -28.94 -6.21
N ASP A 299 -11.44 -29.06 -7.51
CA ASP A 299 -10.34 -29.86 -8.05
C ASP A 299 -8.99 -29.14 -7.92
N THR A 300 -8.21 -29.54 -6.93
CA THR A 300 -6.90 -28.95 -6.65
C THR A 300 -5.85 -29.24 -7.73
N SER A 301 -6.05 -30.26 -8.60
CA SER A 301 -5.14 -30.53 -9.73
C SER A 301 -5.08 -29.35 -10.72
N LYS A 302 -6.16 -28.58 -10.82
CA LYS A 302 -6.25 -27.37 -11.65
C LYS A 302 -5.29 -26.26 -11.22
N ILE A 303 -4.86 -26.25 -9.97
CA ILE A 303 -3.89 -25.28 -9.47
C ILE A 303 -2.54 -25.45 -10.17
N THR A 304 -2.06 -26.71 -10.28
CA THR A 304 -0.78 -27.00 -10.95
C THR A 304 -0.90 -26.79 -12.46
N GLU A 305 -1.97 -27.30 -13.07
CA GLU A 305 -2.24 -27.15 -14.51
C GLU A 305 -2.22 -25.67 -14.93
N LEU A 306 -3.03 -24.84 -14.28
CA LEU A 306 -3.14 -23.40 -14.62
C LEU A 306 -1.90 -22.58 -14.21
N LEU A 307 -1.15 -23.02 -13.19
CA LEU A 307 0.14 -22.42 -12.88
C LEU A 307 1.15 -22.67 -14.02
N ASP A 308 1.21 -23.90 -14.54
CA ASP A 308 2.12 -24.26 -15.64
C ASP A 308 1.74 -23.52 -16.93
N GLU A 309 0.45 -23.34 -17.21
CA GLU A 309 -0.03 -22.50 -18.31
C GLU A 309 0.38 -21.03 -18.15
N ALA A 310 0.19 -20.45 -16.94
CA ALA A 310 0.59 -19.08 -16.65
C ALA A 310 2.10 -18.87 -16.86
N ILE A 311 2.92 -19.86 -16.43
CA ILE A 311 4.37 -19.82 -16.62
C ILE A 311 4.73 -19.89 -18.11
N ALA A 312 4.08 -20.79 -18.88
CA ALA A 312 4.30 -20.90 -20.32
C ALA A 312 3.97 -19.59 -21.05
N ASN A 313 2.95 -18.87 -20.57
CA ASN A 313 2.54 -17.55 -21.08
C ASN A 313 3.38 -16.38 -20.53
N LYS A 314 4.41 -16.64 -19.71
CA LYS A 314 5.26 -15.62 -19.06
C LYS A 314 4.48 -14.67 -18.14
N GLU A 315 3.45 -15.19 -17.50
CA GLU A 315 2.69 -14.51 -16.46
C GLU A 315 3.33 -14.73 -15.08
N GLU A 316 2.97 -13.90 -14.09
CA GLU A 316 3.56 -13.94 -12.75
C GLU A 316 3.16 -15.20 -11.95
N GLY A 317 2.01 -15.81 -12.31
CA GLY A 317 1.41 -16.96 -11.66
C GLY A 317 -0.11 -16.84 -11.60
N ILE A 318 -0.70 -17.46 -10.58
CA ILE A 318 -2.16 -17.47 -10.39
C ILE A 318 -2.54 -17.06 -8.96
N MET A 319 -3.82 -16.68 -8.80
CA MET A 319 -4.44 -16.39 -7.51
C MET A 319 -5.58 -17.35 -7.26
N ILE A 320 -5.73 -17.81 -6.02
CA ILE A 320 -6.83 -18.64 -5.57
C ILE A 320 -7.68 -17.83 -4.61
N ASN A 321 -8.98 -17.78 -4.86
CA ASN A 321 -9.98 -17.14 -4.02
C ASN A 321 -10.92 -18.22 -3.46
N ILE A 322 -11.11 -18.27 -2.14
CA ILE A 322 -12.11 -19.17 -1.53
C ILE A 322 -13.50 -18.61 -1.78
N ALA A 323 -14.35 -19.37 -2.47
CA ALA A 323 -15.62 -18.90 -3.03
C ALA A 323 -16.57 -18.30 -1.99
N LEU A 324 -16.74 -18.96 -0.86
CA LEU A 324 -17.66 -18.56 0.20
C LEU A 324 -17.02 -17.67 1.29
N ALA A 325 -15.81 -17.15 1.04
CA ALA A 325 -15.12 -16.34 2.03
C ALA A 325 -15.41 -14.83 1.89
N PRO A 326 -15.50 -14.09 3.00
CA PRO A 326 -15.65 -12.63 2.99
C PRO A 326 -14.36 -11.93 2.52
N TYR A 327 -14.46 -10.62 2.26
CA TYR A 327 -13.27 -9.78 2.03
C TYR A 327 -12.68 -9.35 3.39
N GLU A 328 -11.50 -9.86 3.71
CA GLU A 328 -10.81 -9.47 4.94
C GLU A 328 -9.78 -8.36 4.66
N PHE A 329 -9.90 -7.24 5.34
CA PHE A 329 -9.00 -6.07 5.22
C PHE A 329 -7.65 -6.32 5.93
N LYS A 330 -7.01 -7.44 5.61
CA LYS A 330 -5.73 -7.89 6.18
C LYS A 330 -5.12 -8.98 5.29
N ARG A 331 -3.96 -9.49 5.68
CA ARG A 331 -3.44 -10.73 5.11
C ARG A 331 -4.28 -11.91 5.57
N THR A 332 -4.74 -12.73 4.60
CA THR A 332 -5.69 -13.81 4.84
C THR A 332 -5.32 -15.09 4.09
N ASN A 333 -5.88 -16.21 4.55
CA ASN A 333 -5.83 -17.50 3.86
C ASN A 333 -7.03 -17.71 2.90
N PHE A 334 -7.94 -16.76 2.83
CA PHE A 334 -9.06 -16.81 1.88
C PHE A 334 -8.66 -16.32 0.47
N LEU A 335 -7.49 -15.70 0.37
CA LEU A 335 -6.82 -15.34 -0.86
C LEU A 335 -5.40 -15.89 -0.83
N LEU A 336 -5.05 -16.74 -1.80
CA LEU A 336 -3.74 -17.36 -1.87
C LEU A 336 -3.08 -17.04 -3.21
N LYS A 337 -1.78 -16.76 -3.18
CA LYS A 337 -0.97 -16.57 -4.39
C LYS A 337 -0.14 -17.82 -4.66
N VAL A 338 -0.13 -18.25 -5.92
CA VAL A 338 0.67 -19.35 -6.42
C VAL A 338 1.65 -18.81 -7.44
N LYS A 339 2.93 -18.91 -7.12
CA LYS A 339 4.02 -18.49 -8.00
C LYS A 339 5.02 -19.64 -8.10
N LYS A 340 5.62 -19.83 -9.28
CA LYS A 340 6.73 -20.76 -9.41
C LYS A 340 7.91 -20.23 -8.56
N MET A 341 8.48 -21.13 -7.78
CA MET A 341 9.80 -20.93 -7.18
C MET A 341 10.83 -21.54 -8.11
N SER A 342 11.85 -20.80 -8.41
CA SER A 342 13.06 -21.29 -9.07
C SER A 342 14.13 -21.53 -8.02
N THR A 343 15.02 -22.45 -8.30
CA THR A 343 16.18 -22.70 -7.44
C THR A 343 17.47 -22.45 -8.19
N LEU A 344 18.50 -22.04 -7.46
CA LEU A 344 19.87 -21.89 -7.93
C LEU A 344 20.81 -22.50 -6.91
N ASP A 345 21.74 -23.31 -7.40
CA ASP A 345 22.84 -23.82 -6.60
C ASP A 345 23.95 -22.77 -6.58
N LEU A 346 24.19 -22.18 -5.39
CA LEU A 346 25.15 -21.10 -5.22
C LEU A 346 26.18 -21.43 -4.12
N GLU A 347 27.44 -21.09 -4.36
CA GLU A 347 28.52 -21.25 -3.39
C GLU A 347 28.35 -20.30 -2.19
N ILE A 348 28.43 -20.84 -0.98
CA ILE A 348 28.46 -20.06 0.26
C ILE A 348 29.87 -19.46 0.40
N VAL A 349 29.95 -18.13 0.40
CA VAL A 349 31.24 -17.40 0.49
C VAL A 349 31.42 -16.65 1.81
N GLY A 350 30.42 -16.66 2.67
CA GLY A 350 30.49 -16.00 3.97
C GLY A 350 29.17 -16.09 4.74
N TYR A 351 29.14 -15.42 5.87
CA TYR A 351 27.98 -15.38 6.78
C TYR A 351 28.01 -14.09 7.61
N GLU A 352 26.86 -13.74 8.19
CA GLU A 352 26.76 -12.61 9.12
C GLU A 352 25.87 -12.96 10.32
N GLU A 353 26.13 -12.28 11.43
CA GLU A 353 25.37 -12.42 12.67
C GLU A 353 23.94 -11.87 12.51
N GLY A 354 22.99 -12.51 13.16
CA GLY A 354 21.62 -12.03 13.27
C GLY A 354 21.47 -10.86 14.24
N SER A 355 20.36 -10.17 14.15
CA SER A 355 19.99 -9.09 15.06
C SER A 355 18.69 -9.39 15.80
N GLY A 356 18.43 -8.69 16.91
CA GLY A 356 17.22 -8.88 17.70
C GLY A 356 17.09 -10.31 18.22
N ARG A 357 16.03 -11.04 17.84
CA ARG A 357 15.80 -12.45 18.24
C ARG A 357 16.92 -13.40 17.82
N LEU A 358 17.61 -13.08 16.74
CA LEU A 358 18.66 -13.91 16.16
C LEU A 358 20.07 -13.48 16.58
N ALA A 359 20.24 -12.54 17.51
CA ALA A 359 21.54 -12.15 18.05
C ALA A 359 22.25 -13.38 18.66
N GLY A 360 23.55 -13.53 18.37
CA GLY A 360 24.34 -14.70 18.76
C GLY A 360 24.11 -15.95 17.88
N THR A 361 23.37 -15.84 16.79
CA THR A 361 23.17 -16.90 15.81
C THR A 361 23.31 -16.38 14.38
N LEU A 362 23.21 -17.27 13.38
CA LEU A 362 23.25 -16.89 11.97
C LEU A 362 22.10 -15.93 11.60
N GLY A 363 22.43 -14.75 11.08
CA GLY A 363 21.52 -13.83 10.43
C GLY A 363 21.28 -14.17 8.97
N ALA A 364 22.36 -14.27 8.19
CA ALA A 364 22.31 -14.63 6.78
C ALA A 364 23.61 -15.34 6.34
N ILE A 365 23.51 -16.20 5.32
CA ILE A 365 24.66 -16.62 4.54
C ILE A 365 24.87 -15.66 3.36
N HIS A 366 26.11 -15.53 2.93
CA HIS A 366 26.48 -14.83 1.72
C HIS A 366 26.77 -15.84 0.63
N VAL A 367 26.11 -15.72 -0.51
CA VAL A 367 26.29 -16.66 -1.64
C VAL A 367 26.80 -15.91 -2.86
N ARG A 368 27.66 -16.59 -3.63
CA ARG A 368 28.20 -16.05 -4.88
C ARG A 368 27.18 -16.24 -6.01
N TYR A 369 26.65 -15.10 -6.49
CA TYR A 369 25.74 -15.06 -7.61
C TYR A 369 26.50 -14.83 -8.94
N LYS A 370 25.75 -14.76 -10.05
CA LYS A 370 26.29 -14.47 -11.39
C LYS A 370 27.21 -13.25 -11.35
N ASP A 371 28.22 -13.26 -12.20
CA ASP A 371 29.21 -12.17 -12.35
C ASP A 371 30.01 -11.86 -11.05
N GLY A 372 30.05 -12.81 -10.10
CA GLY A 372 30.79 -12.65 -8.86
C GLY A 372 30.09 -11.79 -7.81
N ASN A 373 28.88 -11.31 -8.06
CA ASN A 373 28.10 -10.58 -7.08
C ASN A 373 27.79 -11.45 -5.85
N ILE A 374 27.76 -10.84 -4.67
CA ILE A 374 27.44 -11.51 -3.42
C ILE A 374 26.02 -11.11 -3.01
N VAL A 375 25.19 -12.13 -2.77
CA VAL A 375 23.81 -11.98 -2.31
C VAL A 375 23.66 -12.53 -0.90
N LYS A 376 22.93 -11.83 -0.04
CA LYS A 376 22.62 -12.25 1.33
C LYS A 376 21.32 -13.04 1.35
N VAL A 377 21.35 -14.22 1.96
CA VAL A 377 20.18 -15.11 2.14
C VAL A 377 19.95 -15.30 3.63
N GLY A 378 18.91 -14.63 4.16
CA GLY A 378 18.56 -14.63 5.59
C GLY A 378 17.33 -15.47 5.95
N SER A 379 16.68 -16.15 5.00
CA SER A 379 15.49 -16.95 5.24
C SER A 379 15.68 -18.40 4.78
N GLY A 380 14.80 -19.32 5.22
CA GLY A 380 14.89 -20.74 4.88
C GLY A 380 15.67 -21.58 5.88
N PHE A 381 16.14 -21.02 6.99
CA PHE A 381 16.87 -21.71 8.04
C PHE A 381 15.98 -21.97 9.25
N SER A 382 16.05 -23.19 9.82
CA SER A 382 15.53 -23.44 11.17
C SER A 382 16.45 -22.81 12.23
N ASP A 383 15.94 -22.66 13.46
CA ASP A 383 16.77 -22.10 14.55
C ASP A 383 17.96 -23.02 14.87
N GLU A 384 17.79 -24.34 14.74
CA GLU A 384 18.87 -25.35 14.92
C GLU A 384 19.94 -25.21 13.83
N LEU A 385 19.52 -25.08 12.57
CA LEU A 385 20.46 -24.89 11.45
C LEU A 385 21.22 -23.57 11.56
N ARG A 386 20.54 -22.51 12.03
CA ARG A 386 21.21 -21.22 12.31
C ARG A 386 22.30 -21.35 13.36
N ALA A 387 22.00 -22.04 14.46
CA ALA A 387 22.95 -22.28 15.54
C ALA A 387 24.13 -23.11 15.04
N LEU A 388 23.89 -24.16 14.25
CA LEU A 388 24.92 -25.03 13.71
C LEU A 388 25.87 -24.27 12.78
N ILE A 389 25.35 -23.52 11.80
CA ILE A 389 26.17 -22.74 10.86
C ILE A 389 26.97 -21.67 11.62
N TRP A 390 26.41 -21.07 12.67
CA TRP A 390 27.08 -20.05 13.46
C TRP A 390 28.23 -20.60 14.31
N LEU A 391 28.07 -21.80 14.85
CA LEU A 391 29.10 -22.46 15.66
C LEU A 391 30.28 -22.99 14.82
N GLU A 392 29.98 -23.54 13.63
CA GLU A 392 30.98 -24.17 12.77
C GLU A 392 30.90 -23.65 11.33
N PRO A 393 31.11 -22.32 11.13
CA PRO A 393 30.89 -21.69 9.82
C PRO A 393 31.89 -22.19 8.75
N SER A 394 33.10 -22.64 9.15
CA SER A 394 34.09 -23.26 8.24
C SER A 394 33.57 -24.50 7.54
N ASP A 395 32.61 -25.21 8.14
CA ASP A 395 32.05 -26.41 7.56
C ASP A 395 31.04 -26.13 6.44
N PHE A 396 30.60 -24.88 6.33
CA PHE A 396 29.60 -24.44 5.36
C PHE A 396 30.16 -23.51 4.27
N VAL A 397 31.14 -22.70 4.58
CA VAL A 397 31.81 -21.84 3.59
C VAL A 397 32.52 -22.69 2.56
N GLY A 398 32.34 -22.40 1.27
CA GLY A 398 32.81 -23.17 0.14
C GLY A 398 31.90 -24.32 -0.29
N LYS A 399 30.83 -24.62 0.48
CA LYS A 399 29.78 -25.57 0.05
C LYS A 399 28.74 -24.87 -0.82
N VAL A 400 27.97 -25.66 -1.54
CA VAL A 400 26.85 -25.21 -2.38
C VAL A 400 25.55 -25.29 -1.60
N ALA A 401 24.77 -24.23 -1.63
CA ALA A 401 23.42 -24.16 -1.11
C ALA A 401 22.43 -23.99 -2.25
N GLU A 402 21.33 -24.78 -2.23
CA GLU A 402 20.19 -24.58 -3.11
C GLU A 402 19.37 -23.39 -2.58
N ILE A 403 19.33 -22.31 -3.34
CA ILE A 403 18.63 -21.08 -2.99
C ILE A 403 17.36 -20.96 -3.79
N SER A 404 16.24 -20.99 -3.07
CA SER A 404 14.91 -20.76 -3.67
C SER A 404 14.63 -19.29 -3.83
N TYR A 405 14.20 -18.86 -5.01
CA TYR A 405 13.85 -17.48 -5.31
C TYR A 405 12.63 -17.39 -6.24
N PHE A 406 11.91 -16.29 -6.19
CA PHE A 406 10.77 -16.08 -7.07
C PHE A 406 11.18 -15.41 -8.38
N GLU A 407 12.12 -14.48 -8.33
CA GLU A 407 12.50 -13.67 -9.48
C GLU A 407 13.90 -13.06 -9.31
N GLU A 408 14.65 -12.98 -10.40
CA GLU A 408 15.90 -12.24 -10.44
C GLU A 408 15.59 -10.73 -10.58
N THR A 409 16.07 -9.93 -9.64
CA THR A 409 15.95 -8.47 -9.74
C THR A 409 17.07 -7.91 -10.61
N THR A 410 16.73 -7.17 -11.64
CA THR A 410 17.69 -6.36 -12.37
C THR A 410 17.88 -5.03 -11.61
N ASN A 411 18.89 -4.93 -10.77
CA ASN A 411 19.38 -3.63 -10.35
C ASN A 411 20.11 -2.99 -11.53
N ALA A 412 19.59 -1.86 -11.98
CA ALA A 412 20.27 -0.99 -12.93
C ALA A 412 21.35 -0.20 -12.20
#